data_9c0dc8ddfc0e3772d34d5eaab2927b6b
#
_entry.id   9c0dc8ddfc0e3772d34d5eaab2927b6b
#
_cell.length_a   1.000
_cell.length_b   1.000
_cell.length_c   1.000
_cell.angle_alpha   90.00
_cell.angle_beta   90.00
_cell.angle_gamma   90.00
#
_symmetry.space_group_name_H-M   'P 1'
#
loop_
_entity.id
_entity.type
_entity.pdbx_description
1 polymer ?
#
loop_
_entity_poly.entity_id
_entity_poly.type
_entity_poly.pdbx_seq_one_letter_code
_entity_poly.pdbx_strand_id
1 'polypeptide(L)' 'MGMKKKKYVLKEKVRNTVELWIAEVDENGKVIRHIAEFMDETSAKEYIEMLNKND' A
#
# COMPACT_ATOMS: atom_id res chain seq x y z
N MET A 1 -12.14 20.16 0.60
CA MET A 1 -11.75 19.94 0.42
C MET A 1 -11.05 19.67 -0.56
N GLY A 2 -11.12 19.14 -1.22
CA GLY A 2 -10.50 18.80 -2.27
C GLY A 2 -9.13 18.49 -2.21
N MET A 3 -8.75 18.11 -1.25
CA MET A 3 -7.55 17.80 -1.10
C MET A 3 -7.18 16.62 -1.70
N LYS A 4 -6.15 16.37 -2.27
CA LYS A 4 -5.76 15.19 -2.73
C LYS A 4 -5.42 14.34 -1.69
N LYS A 5 -5.88 13.22 -1.61
CA LYS A 5 -5.60 12.32 -0.61
C LYS A 5 -4.59 11.39 -1.08
N LYS A 6 -3.67 10.99 -0.29
CA LYS A 6 -2.73 9.96 -0.60
C LYS A 6 -3.46 8.69 -0.44
N LYS A 7 -3.17 7.73 -1.26
CA LYS A 7 -3.82 6.48 -1.20
C LYS A 7 -2.80 5.39 -1.09
N TYR A 8 -3.02 4.42 -0.23
CA TYR A 8 -2.11 3.32 -0.06
C TYR A 8 -2.76 2.05 -0.59
N VAL A 9 -2.04 1.31 -1.41
CA VAL A 9 -2.61 0.09 -1.97
C VAL A 9 -1.68 -1.07 -1.75
N LEU A 10 -2.22 -2.25 -1.78
CA LEU A 10 -1.46 -3.47 -1.58
C LEU A 10 -1.06 -4.01 -2.93
N LYS A 11 0.20 -4.31 -3.11
CA LYS A 11 0.69 -4.87 -4.35
C LYS A 11 1.28 -6.24 -4.06
N GLU A 12 1.33 -7.07 -5.06
CA GLU A 12 1.82 -8.40 -4.88
C GLU A 12 2.93 -8.68 -5.84
N LYS A 13 4.00 -9.27 -5.38
CA LYS A 13 5.09 -9.57 -6.22
C LYS A 13 5.27 -11.06 -6.16
N VAL A 14 5.10 -11.75 -7.24
CA VAL A 14 5.20 -13.17 -7.28
C VAL A 14 6.33 -13.58 -8.16
N ARG A 15 7.34 -14.21 -7.61
CA ARG A 15 8.41 -14.67 -8.38
C ARG A 15 8.73 -15.99 -7.84
N ASN A 16 9.65 -16.16 -7.01
CA ASN A 16 9.95 -17.42 -6.40
C ASN A 16 9.16 -17.48 -5.12
N THR A 17 8.88 -16.38 -4.53
CA THR A 17 8.10 -16.35 -3.31
C THR A 17 7.08 -15.25 -3.46
N VAL A 18 6.03 -15.32 -2.68
CA VAL A 18 5.01 -14.31 -2.71
C VAL A 18 5.39 -13.24 -1.71
N GLU A 19 5.45 -12.03 -2.18
CA GLU A 19 5.82 -10.94 -1.33
C GLU A 19 4.79 -9.85 -1.50
N LEU A 20 4.29 -9.30 -0.44
CA LEU A 20 3.29 -8.26 -0.50
C LEU A 20 3.93 -6.95 -0.10
N TRP A 21 3.59 -5.90 -0.77
CA TRP A 21 4.16 -4.61 -0.41
C TRP A 21 3.10 -3.52 -0.54
N ILE A 22 3.30 -2.48 0.23
CA ILE A 22 2.34 -1.40 0.24
C ILE A 22 2.95 -0.22 -0.48
N ALA A 23 2.22 0.33 -1.40
CA ALA A 23 2.67 1.47 -2.18
C ALA A 23 1.78 2.66 -1.97
N GLU A 24 2.37 3.83 -1.96
CA GLU A 24 1.61 5.04 -1.88
C GLU A 24 1.41 5.46 -3.33
N VAL A 25 0.20 5.74 -3.73
CA VAL A 25 -0.10 6.12 -5.11
C VAL A 25 -0.77 7.48 -5.16
N ASP A 26 -0.71 8.12 -6.30
CA ASP A 26 -1.32 9.43 -6.46
C ASP A 26 -2.75 9.22 -6.94
N GLU A 27 -3.43 10.28 -7.26
CA GLU A 27 -4.83 10.18 -7.65
C GLU A 27 -5.01 9.43 -8.95
N ASN A 28 -3.99 9.24 -9.73
CA ASN A 28 -4.10 8.50 -10.96
C ASN A 28 -3.71 7.04 -10.76
N GLY A 29 -3.34 6.66 -9.56
CA GLY A 29 -2.97 5.30 -9.29
C GLY A 29 -1.50 5.00 -9.56
N LYS A 30 -0.71 6.03 -9.78
CA LYS A 30 0.68 5.81 -10.08
C LYS A 30 1.47 5.70 -8.79
N VAL A 31 2.34 4.74 -8.70
CA VAL A 31 3.14 4.53 -7.51
C VAL A 31 4.11 5.68 -7.29
N ILE A 32 4.03 6.30 -6.13
CA ILE A 32 4.91 7.38 -5.78
C ILE A 32 5.99 6.87 -4.88
N ARG A 33 5.69 5.98 -3.99
CA ARG A 33 6.65 5.50 -3.02
C ARG A 33 6.38 4.12 -2.50
N HIS A 34 7.40 3.42 -2.15
CA HIS A 34 7.30 2.09 -1.57
C HIS A 34 7.30 2.30 -0.06
N ILE A 35 6.26 1.88 0.61
CA ILE A 35 6.11 2.08 2.04
C ILE A 35 6.67 0.95 2.88
N ALA A 36 6.25 -0.25 2.63
CA ALA A 36 6.66 -1.38 3.45
C ALA A 36 6.44 -2.71 2.75
N GLU A 37 7.09 -3.75 3.24
CA GLU A 37 6.94 -5.05 2.67
C GLU A 37 6.49 -6.02 3.73
N PHE A 38 5.68 -6.99 3.36
CA PHE A 38 5.20 -7.99 4.29
C PHE A 38 5.17 -9.35 3.63
N MET A 39 5.24 -10.39 4.42
CA MET A 39 5.16 -11.72 3.87
C MET A 39 3.78 -12.27 4.15
N ASP A 40 3.02 -11.59 4.96
CA ASP A 40 1.75 -12.07 5.40
C ASP A 40 0.66 -11.12 5.02
N GLU A 41 -0.36 -11.58 4.37
CA GLU A 41 -1.43 -10.74 3.89
C GLU A 41 -2.19 -10.05 5.01
N THR A 42 -2.42 -10.74 6.10
CA THR A 42 -3.17 -10.18 7.21
C THR A 42 -2.45 -8.96 7.77
N SER A 43 -1.15 -9.09 7.99
CA SER A 43 -0.38 -7.99 8.52
C SER A 43 -0.36 -6.82 7.55
N ALA A 44 -0.23 -7.11 6.28
CA ALA A 44 -0.19 -6.08 5.27
C ALA A 44 -1.50 -5.31 5.23
N LYS A 45 -2.61 -6.02 5.32
CA LYS A 45 -3.90 -5.38 5.28
C LYS A 45 -4.15 -4.53 6.52
N GLU A 46 -3.70 -4.99 7.65
CA GLU A 46 -3.87 -4.23 8.88
C GLU A 46 -3.06 -2.94 8.80
N TYR A 47 -1.88 -3.02 8.24
CA TYR A 47 -1.04 -1.85 8.14
C TYR A 47 -1.64 -0.83 7.17
N ILE A 48 -2.16 -1.30 6.07
CA ILE A 48 -2.78 -0.43 5.10
C ILE A 48 -3.98 0.27 5.70
N GLU A 49 -4.76 -0.47 6.48
CA GLU A 49 -5.93 0.09 7.09
C GLU A 49 -5.52 1.19 8.05
N MET A 50 -4.44 0.98 8.79
CA MET A 50 -3.98 1.96 9.72
C MET A 50 -3.52 3.21 9.00
N LEU A 51 -2.82 3.05 7.89
CA LEU A 51 -2.34 4.18 7.14
C LEU A 51 -3.49 5.01 6.58
N ASN A 52 -4.47 4.34 6.01
CA ASN A 52 -5.59 5.04 5.43
C ASN A 52 -6.45 5.72 6.49
N LYS A 53 -6.49 5.13 7.67
CA LYS A 53 -7.27 5.68 8.71
C LYS A 53 -6.66 6.93 9.27
N ASN A 54 -5.37 7.00 9.34
CA ASN A 54 -4.71 8.13 9.90
C ASN A 54 -4.59 9.27 8.92
N ASP A 55 -4.98 9.08 7.74
CA ASP A 55 -4.86 10.11 6.75
C ASP A 55 -6.11 11.00 6.68
#